data_3e24bd1c935ca3510c2cb3680733f9eb
#
_entry.id   3e24bd1c935ca3510c2cb3680733f9eb
#
_cell.length_a   1.000
_cell.length_b   1.000
_cell.length_c   1.000
_cell.angle_alpha   90.00
_cell.angle_beta   90.00
_cell.angle_gamma   90.00
#
_symmetry.space_group_name_H-M   'P 1'
#
loop_
_entity.id
_entity.type
_entity.pdbx_description
1 polymer ?
#
loop_
_entity_poly.entity_id
_entity_poly.type
_entity_poly.pdbx_seq_one_letter_code
_entity_poly.pdbx_strand_id
1 'polypeptide(L)'
;MSDVLVLGAGVAGLSVALAAARAGLSVGLITKAPLGASATRYAQGGVAAALASPDSPELHFSDTISAGGGLCDTDAVQVLCAEGPARLQELSAVGAVFDTAGGVLALA
;
A
#
# COMPACT_ATOMS: atom_id res chain seq x y z
N MET A 1 12.45 -19.56 -17.42
CA MET A 1 12.87 -19.46 -16.01
C MET A 1 12.60 -18.03 -15.60
N SER A 2 11.93 -17.78 -14.48
CA SER A 2 11.62 -16.40 -14.05
C SER A 2 12.79 -15.83 -13.29
N ASP A 3 13.13 -14.55 -13.49
CA ASP A 3 14.16 -13.84 -12.75
C ASP A 3 13.71 -13.55 -11.32
N VAL A 4 12.40 -13.31 -11.13
CA VAL A 4 11.78 -13.04 -9.84
C VAL A 4 10.55 -13.93 -9.68
N LEU A 5 10.42 -14.55 -8.51
CA LEU A 5 9.25 -15.32 -8.12
C LEU A 5 8.56 -14.63 -6.94
N VAL A 6 7.30 -14.23 -7.14
CA VAL A 6 6.48 -13.56 -6.13
C VAL A 6 5.44 -14.54 -5.59
N LEU A 7 5.39 -14.70 -4.28
CA LEU A 7 4.41 -15.54 -3.61
C LEU A 7 3.31 -14.67 -2.98
N GLY A 8 2.12 -14.74 -3.55
CA GLY A 8 0.96 -13.98 -3.10
C GLY A 8 0.57 -12.84 -4.06
N ALA A 9 -0.74 -12.70 -4.28
CA ALA A 9 -1.33 -11.70 -5.19
C ALA A 9 -2.13 -10.61 -4.43
N GLY A 10 -1.72 -10.27 -3.21
CA GLY A 10 -2.19 -9.07 -2.52
C GLY A 10 -1.47 -7.82 -3.05
N VAL A 11 -1.82 -6.64 -2.52
CA VAL A 11 -1.24 -5.36 -2.97
C VAL A 11 0.29 -5.37 -2.93
N ALA A 12 0.91 -5.93 -1.90
CA ALA A 12 2.36 -5.99 -1.77
C ALA A 12 2.99 -6.86 -2.88
N GLY A 13 2.48 -8.09 -3.08
CA GLY A 13 3.00 -8.98 -4.12
C GLY A 13 2.82 -8.42 -5.53
N LEU A 14 1.66 -7.83 -5.82
CA LEU A 14 1.41 -7.19 -7.11
C LEU A 14 2.29 -5.96 -7.33
N SER A 15 2.57 -5.18 -6.30
CA SER A 15 3.49 -4.03 -6.37
C SER A 15 4.92 -4.48 -6.70
N VAL A 16 5.42 -5.53 -6.05
CA VAL A 16 6.74 -6.12 -6.35
C VAL A 16 6.77 -6.66 -7.78
N ALA A 17 5.74 -7.42 -8.19
CA ALA A 17 5.66 -7.99 -9.52
C ALA A 17 5.68 -6.90 -10.61
N LEU A 18 4.91 -5.83 -10.40
CA LEU A 18 4.85 -4.71 -11.33
C LEU A 18 6.18 -3.94 -11.40
N ALA A 19 6.82 -3.69 -10.25
CA ALA A 19 8.11 -3.02 -10.20
C ALA A 19 9.20 -3.83 -10.90
N ALA A 20 9.27 -5.13 -10.66
CA ALA A 20 10.21 -6.03 -11.32
C ALA A 20 9.96 -6.10 -12.84
N ALA A 21 8.71 -6.21 -13.28
CA ALA A 21 8.37 -6.22 -14.70
C ALA A 21 8.74 -4.89 -15.39
N ARG A 22 8.54 -3.75 -14.74
CA ARG A 22 8.97 -2.43 -15.23
C ARG A 22 10.48 -2.30 -15.33
N ALA A 23 11.22 -3.01 -14.50
CA ALA A 23 12.68 -3.11 -14.59
C ALA A 23 13.16 -4.09 -15.68
N GLY A 24 12.26 -4.66 -16.46
CA GLY A 24 12.56 -5.58 -17.56
C GLY A 24 12.80 -7.03 -17.14
N LEU A 25 12.50 -7.39 -15.89
CA LEU A 25 12.66 -8.74 -15.38
C LEU A 25 11.45 -9.62 -15.71
N SER A 26 11.70 -10.89 -15.95
CA SER A 26 10.63 -11.89 -16.09
C SER A 26 10.12 -12.29 -14.70
N VAL A 27 8.81 -12.19 -14.47
CA VAL A 27 8.20 -12.39 -13.17
C VAL A 27 7.25 -13.59 -13.18
N GLY A 28 7.46 -14.52 -12.27
CA GLY A 28 6.49 -15.56 -11.93
C GLY A 28 5.68 -15.14 -10.71
N LEU A 29 4.34 -15.24 -10.78
CA LEU A 29 3.45 -14.97 -9.65
C LEU A 29 2.72 -16.26 -9.27
N ILE A 30 2.87 -16.67 -8.02
CA ILE A 30 2.21 -17.85 -7.48
C ILE A 30 1.17 -17.41 -6.45
N THR A 31 -0.06 -17.92 -6.59
CA THR A 31 -1.14 -17.67 -5.65
C THR A 31 -1.77 -18.99 -5.20
N LYS A 32 -2.28 -19.02 -3.99
CA LYS A 32 -3.04 -20.17 -3.46
C LYS A 32 -4.50 -20.24 -3.95
N ALA A 33 -4.97 -19.19 -4.61
CA ALA A 33 -6.34 -19.03 -5.09
C ALA A 33 -6.33 -18.25 -6.40
N PRO A 34 -7.43 -18.16 -7.17
CA PRO A 34 -7.50 -17.34 -8.36
C PRO A 34 -7.05 -15.89 -8.12
N LEU A 35 -6.48 -15.25 -9.15
CA LEU A 35 -6.12 -13.85 -9.11
C LEU A 35 -7.31 -12.99 -8.66
N GLY A 36 -7.08 -12.08 -7.74
CA GLY A 36 -8.12 -11.27 -7.14
C GLY A 36 -8.75 -11.87 -5.86
N ALA A 37 -8.57 -13.14 -5.56
CA ALA A 37 -8.95 -13.69 -4.27
C ALA A 37 -7.82 -13.46 -3.25
N SER A 38 -7.77 -12.26 -2.68
CA SER A 38 -6.72 -11.87 -1.73
C SER A 38 -7.32 -11.11 -0.56
N ALA A 39 -6.57 -11.05 0.55
CA ALA A 39 -6.96 -10.25 1.71
C ALA A 39 -7.18 -8.78 1.33
N THR A 40 -6.41 -8.24 0.40
CA THR A 40 -6.58 -6.88 -0.12
C THR A 40 -7.96 -6.66 -0.75
N ARG A 41 -8.47 -7.61 -1.51
CA ARG A 41 -9.82 -7.51 -2.11
C ARG A 41 -10.92 -7.55 -1.07
N TYR A 42 -10.73 -8.30 0.01
CA TYR A 42 -11.74 -8.47 1.06
C TYR A 42 -11.52 -7.51 2.23
N ALA A 43 -10.49 -6.68 2.18
CA ALA A 43 -10.29 -5.63 3.17
C ALA A 43 -11.47 -4.66 3.12
N GLN A 44 -12.03 -4.39 4.31
CA GLN A 44 -13.07 -3.39 4.50
C GLN A 44 -12.41 -2.14 5.09
N GLY A 45 -12.65 -0.99 4.48
CA GLY A 45 -12.07 0.27 4.90
C GLY A 45 -11.06 0.82 3.90
N GLY A 46 -10.37 1.86 4.31
CA GLY A 46 -9.45 2.60 3.49
C GLY A 46 -8.01 2.15 3.59
N VAL A 47 -7.14 2.96 3.02
CA VAL A 47 -5.69 2.91 3.19
C VAL A 47 -5.28 4.08 4.07
N ALA A 48 -4.53 3.82 5.15
CA ALA A 48 -4.08 4.88 6.04
C ALA A 48 -2.90 5.64 5.43
N ALA A 49 -3.08 6.93 5.22
CA ALA A 49 -2.00 7.87 4.87
C ALA A 49 -2.47 9.30 5.14
N ALA A 50 -1.57 10.12 5.60
CA ALA A 50 -1.83 11.53 5.86
C ALA A 50 -1.79 12.35 4.56
N LEU A 51 -2.96 12.60 3.94
CA LEU A 51 -3.06 13.24 2.63
C LEU A 51 -3.45 14.71 2.69
N ALA A 52 -4.09 15.16 3.75
CA ALA A 52 -4.60 16.53 3.85
C ALA A 52 -4.56 17.06 5.30
N SER A 53 -4.42 18.39 5.42
CA SER A 53 -4.53 19.08 6.71
C SER A 53 -5.92 18.85 7.37
N PRO A 54 -5.98 18.67 8.70
CA PRO A 54 -4.91 18.93 9.68
C PRO A 54 -3.93 17.77 9.92
N ASP A 55 -4.08 16.64 9.24
CA ASP A 55 -3.20 15.49 9.41
C ASP A 55 -1.83 15.70 8.74
N SER A 56 -0.83 14.94 9.21
CA SER A 56 0.52 14.95 8.65
C SER A 56 1.21 13.60 8.84
N PRO A 57 2.25 13.28 8.06
CA PRO A 57 3.04 12.07 8.27
C PRO A 57 3.59 11.94 9.71
N GLU A 58 3.92 13.05 10.36
CA GLU A 58 4.44 13.08 11.73
C GLU A 58 3.35 12.75 12.76
N LEU A 59 2.13 13.26 12.57
CA LEU A 59 0.97 12.91 13.40
C LEU A 59 0.61 11.44 13.19
N HIS A 60 0.50 10.99 11.96
CA HIS A 60 0.25 9.58 11.63
C HIS A 60 1.30 8.66 12.26
N PHE A 61 2.59 9.04 12.24
CA PHE A 61 3.65 8.30 12.91
C PHE A 61 3.41 8.22 14.43
N SER A 62 3.17 9.37 15.07
CA SER A 62 2.95 9.45 16.51
C SER A 62 1.78 8.58 16.97
N ASP A 63 0.66 8.65 16.24
CA ASP A 63 -0.55 7.88 16.52
C ASP A 63 -0.32 6.38 16.32
N THR A 64 0.41 6.00 15.27
CA THR A 64 0.75 4.60 15.00
C THR A 64 1.62 4.02 16.11
N ILE A 65 2.65 4.74 16.56
CA ILE A 65 3.52 4.30 17.67
C ILE A 65 2.71 4.18 18.98
N SER A 66 1.85 5.17 19.24
CA SER A 66 0.98 5.16 20.44
C SER A 66 0.02 3.97 20.43
N ALA A 67 -0.67 3.74 19.31
CA ALA A 67 -1.61 2.62 19.17
C ALA A 67 -0.93 1.26 19.20
N GLY A 68 0.32 1.19 18.76
CA GLY A 68 1.09 -0.05 18.69
C GLY A 68 1.56 -0.59 20.03
N GLY A 69 1.45 0.20 21.13
CA GLY A 69 1.66 -0.28 22.50
C GLY A 69 3.05 -0.88 22.75
N GLY A 70 4.08 -0.39 22.07
CA GLY A 70 5.46 -0.88 22.21
C GLY A 70 5.83 -2.06 21.32
N LEU A 71 4.95 -2.50 20.42
CA LEU A 71 5.19 -3.60 19.48
C LEU A 71 5.70 -3.13 18.10
N CYS A 72 5.74 -1.82 17.87
CA CYS A 72 6.17 -1.26 16.60
C CYS A 72 7.68 -1.31 16.42
N ASP A 73 8.11 -1.64 15.20
CA ASP A 73 9.43 -1.25 14.71
C ASP A 73 9.36 0.22 14.28
N THR A 74 10.05 1.08 15.02
CA THR A 74 9.97 2.53 14.87
C THR A 74 10.45 2.99 13.47
N ASP A 75 11.53 2.38 12.96
CA ASP A 75 12.10 2.74 11.66
C ASP A 75 11.14 2.34 10.54
N ALA A 76 10.52 1.18 10.64
CA ALA A 76 9.51 0.74 9.67
C ALA A 76 8.26 1.65 9.67
N VAL A 77 7.78 2.06 10.85
CA VAL A 77 6.65 3.00 10.95
C VAL A 77 7.02 4.37 10.37
N GLN A 78 8.25 4.84 10.61
CA GLN A 78 8.73 6.11 10.05
C GLN A 78 8.68 6.09 8.52
N VAL A 79 9.21 5.05 7.89
CA VAL A 79 9.19 4.88 6.43
C VAL A 79 7.74 4.82 5.92
N LEU A 80 6.89 4.02 6.55
CA LEU A 80 5.49 3.84 6.16
C LEU A 80 4.72 5.17 6.17
N CYS A 81 4.83 5.93 7.24
CA CYS A 81 4.10 7.19 7.37
C CYS A 81 4.65 8.29 6.46
N ALA A 82 5.98 8.39 6.34
CA ALA A 82 6.62 9.39 5.50
C ALA A 82 6.39 9.15 3.99
N GLU A 83 6.44 7.90 3.54
CA GLU A 83 6.27 7.56 2.12
C GLU A 83 4.81 7.31 1.72
N GLY A 84 3.92 7.03 2.66
CA GLY A 84 2.52 6.67 2.39
C GLY A 84 1.81 7.57 1.40
N PRO A 85 1.83 8.89 1.55
CA PRO A 85 1.17 9.82 0.62
C PRO A 85 1.65 9.67 -0.83
N ALA A 86 2.97 9.59 -1.03
CA ALA A 86 3.54 9.42 -2.37
C ALA A 86 3.17 8.06 -2.99
N ARG A 87 3.20 6.99 -2.19
CA ARG A 87 2.82 5.64 -2.65
C ARG A 87 1.35 5.55 -3.06
N LEU A 88 0.45 6.24 -2.36
CA LEU A 88 -0.96 6.31 -2.76
C LEU A 88 -1.16 7.05 -4.09
N GLN A 89 -0.42 8.12 -4.32
CA GLN A 89 -0.45 8.82 -5.60
C GLN A 89 0.03 7.92 -6.74
N GLU A 90 1.09 7.14 -6.52
CA GLU A 90 1.58 6.16 -7.48
C GLU A 90 0.55 5.06 -7.78
N LEU A 91 -0.15 4.55 -6.75
CA LEU A 91 -1.23 3.59 -6.95
C LEU A 91 -2.37 4.17 -7.80
N SER A 92 -2.78 5.41 -7.54
CA SER A 92 -3.77 6.11 -8.38
C SER A 92 -3.28 6.25 -9.82
N ALA A 93 -2.03 6.59 -10.04
CA ALA A 93 -1.45 6.74 -11.37
C ALA A 93 -1.41 5.43 -12.17
N VAL A 94 -1.36 4.27 -11.51
CA VAL A 94 -1.44 2.95 -12.16
C VAL A 94 -2.87 2.41 -12.25
N GLY A 95 -3.88 3.21 -11.89
CA GLY A 95 -5.28 2.89 -12.10
C GLY A 95 -6.05 2.43 -10.86
N ALA A 96 -5.48 2.53 -9.65
CA ALA A 96 -6.27 2.32 -8.44
C ALA A 96 -7.31 3.43 -8.29
N VAL A 97 -8.57 3.04 -8.11
CA VAL A 97 -9.69 3.96 -7.93
C VAL A 97 -10.04 4.02 -6.46
N PHE A 98 -10.01 5.22 -5.90
CA PHE A 98 -10.45 5.53 -4.55
C PHE A 98 -11.75 6.31 -4.58
N ASP A 99 -12.55 6.19 -3.53
CA ASP A 99 -13.79 6.94 -3.40
C ASP A 99 -13.52 8.45 -3.36
N THR A 100 -14.42 9.20 -3.95
CA THR A 100 -14.34 10.67 -4.00
C THR A 100 -15.63 11.30 -3.48
N ALA A 101 -15.48 12.43 -2.80
CA ALA A 101 -16.58 13.30 -2.41
C ALA A 101 -16.35 14.68 -3.03
N GLY A 102 -17.30 15.13 -3.89
CA GLY A 102 -17.16 16.41 -4.59
C GLY A 102 -15.96 16.52 -5.55
N GLY A 103 -15.46 15.38 -6.06
CA GLY A 103 -14.30 15.34 -6.98
C GLY A 103 -12.94 15.33 -6.28
N VAL A 104 -12.92 15.26 -4.94
CA VAL A 104 -11.71 15.12 -4.13
C VAL A 104 -11.74 13.76 -3.45
N LEU A 105 -10.56 13.19 -3.15
CA LEU A 105 -10.48 11.91 -2.42
C LEU A 105 -11.30 11.98 -1.13
N ALA A 106 -12.12 10.96 -0.89
CA ALA A 106 -12.87 10.84 0.36
C ALA A 106 -11.88 10.45 1.47
N LEU A 107 -11.69 11.36 2.43
CA LEU A 107 -10.89 11.13 3.62
C LEU A 107 -11.81 10.83 4.80
N ALA A 108 -11.38 9.95 5.70
CA ALA A 108 -12.10 9.60 6.92
C ALA A 108 -11.83 10.61 8.04
#